data_e56a53d8382b3024c8ee9237ce002d82
#
_entry.id   e56a53d8382b3024c8ee9237ce002d82
#
_cell.length_a   1.000
_cell.length_b   1.000
_cell.length_c   1.000
_cell.angle_alpha   90.00
_cell.angle_beta   90.00
_cell.angle_gamma   90.00
#
_symmetry.space_group_name_H-M   'P 1'
#
loop_
_entity.id
_entity.type
_entity.pdbx_description
1 polymer ?
#
loop_
_entity_poly.entity_id
_entity_poly.type
_entity_poly.pdbx_seq_one_letter_code
_entity_poly.pdbx_strand_id
1 'polypeptide(L)'
;RVVGYGRKRSSLKDIILLVDQSGSMATSVVYSSIFGAVLASVPAVSTQLVVFDTAIVDLTEKLADPVEVIFGTQLGGGTDINRAVAYAQTLVKRPTDTILVLISDLFEGGNNQEMLKRIYALVNSGVTVVALLALTDQGAPAFDHRNAGHFCEMGVPAFACTPDQFPHLMAAAINRGDLASWAAAQGIVTTRAEKSEI
;
A
#
# COMPACT_ATOMS: atom_id res chain seq x y z
N ARG A 1 29.97 1.87 37.90
CA ARG A 1 28.70 2.32 37.27
C ARG A 1 28.53 1.50 36.00
N VAL A 2 27.68 0.49 36.04
CA VAL A 2 27.32 -0.31 34.86
C VAL A 2 26.24 0.47 34.09
N VAL A 3 26.58 1.00 32.92
CA VAL A 3 25.60 1.61 32.01
C VAL A 3 24.95 0.48 31.23
N GLY A 4 23.76 0.07 31.66
CA GLY A 4 22.94 -0.87 30.95
C GLY A 4 22.41 -0.22 29.67
N TYR A 5 22.86 -0.67 28.50
CA TYR A 5 22.23 -0.38 27.22
C TYR A 5 20.88 -1.10 27.18
N GLY A 6 19.83 -0.40 27.59
CA GLY A 6 18.45 -0.87 27.37
C GLY A 6 18.22 -1.01 25.87
N ARG A 7 18.05 -2.23 25.35
CA ARG A 7 17.51 -2.45 24.02
C ARG A 7 16.17 -1.72 23.97
N LYS A 8 16.09 -0.63 23.19
CA LYS A 8 14.83 -0.02 22.81
C LYS A 8 13.97 -1.16 22.24
N ARG A 9 12.87 -1.52 22.91
CA ARG A 9 11.90 -2.44 22.34
C ARG A 9 11.51 -1.85 20.98
N SER A 10 11.85 -2.54 19.91
CA SER A 10 11.35 -2.20 18.57
C SER A 10 9.83 -2.19 18.68
N SER A 11 9.23 -1.03 18.56
CA SER A 11 7.77 -0.90 18.50
C SER A 11 7.31 -1.72 17.31
N LEU A 12 6.38 -2.66 17.52
CA LEU A 12 5.73 -3.38 16.42
C LEU A 12 5.12 -2.36 15.46
N LYS A 13 5.39 -2.51 14.18
CA LYS A 13 4.76 -1.67 13.16
C LYS A 13 3.34 -2.15 12.90
N ASP A 14 2.43 -1.22 12.71
CA ASP A 14 1.08 -1.50 12.22
C ASP A 14 1.10 -1.37 10.69
N ILE A 15 0.69 -2.40 9.99
CA ILE A 15 0.57 -2.39 8.53
C ILE A 15 -0.91 -2.44 8.18
N ILE A 16 -1.36 -1.49 7.36
CA ILE A 16 -2.70 -1.48 6.77
C ILE A 16 -2.51 -1.75 5.28
N LEU A 17 -3.02 -2.88 4.82
CA LEU A 17 -3.01 -3.27 3.42
C LEU A 17 -4.38 -3.00 2.82
N LEU A 18 -4.46 -2.05 1.89
CA LEU A 18 -5.64 -1.76 1.08
C LEU A 18 -5.47 -2.40 -0.29
N VAL A 19 -6.35 -3.32 -0.62
CA VAL A 19 -6.30 -4.08 -1.88
C VAL A 19 -7.51 -3.76 -2.73
N ASP A 20 -7.26 -3.14 -3.86
CA ASP A 20 -8.25 -2.86 -4.88
C ASP A 20 -8.66 -4.16 -5.58
N GLN A 21 -9.97 -4.46 -5.57
CA GLN A 21 -10.59 -5.58 -6.27
C GLN A 21 -11.59 -5.12 -7.32
N SER A 22 -11.46 -3.90 -7.81
CA SER A 22 -12.25 -3.40 -8.94
C SER A 22 -12.05 -4.26 -10.20
N GLY A 23 -12.94 -4.12 -11.17
CA GLY A 23 -12.91 -4.93 -12.38
C GLY A 23 -11.60 -4.81 -13.18
N SER A 24 -10.94 -3.65 -13.17
CA SER A 24 -9.64 -3.42 -13.80
C SER A 24 -8.49 -4.17 -13.11
N MET A 25 -8.66 -4.52 -11.82
CA MET A 25 -7.67 -5.22 -11.01
C MET A 25 -7.78 -6.75 -11.10
N ALA A 26 -8.73 -7.30 -11.86
CA ALA A 26 -9.03 -8.74 -11.88
C ALA A 26 -7.79 -9.62 -12.16
N THR A 27 -6.87 -9.17 -13.01
CA THR A 27 -5.60 -9.85 -13.31
C THR A 27 -4.53 -9.66 -12.23
N SER A 28 -4.65 -8.61 -11.43
CA SER A 28 -3.69 -8.25 -10.35
C SER A 28 -4.05 -8.84 -8.99
N VAL A 29 -5.23 -9.46 -8.84
CA VAL A 29 -5.70 -10.05 -7.56
C VAL A 29 -4.76 -11.14 -7.06
N VAL A 30 -4.15 -11.92 -7.96
CA VAL A 30 -3.16 -12.95 -7.61
C VAL A 30 -1.97 -12.35 -6.87
N TYR A 31 -1.43 -11.24 -7.37
CA TYR A 31 -0.30 -10.55 -6.73
C TYR A 31 -0.67 -10.02 -5.35
N SER A 32 -1.86 -9.43 -5.23
CA SER A 32 -2.37 -8.89 -3.96
C SER A 32 -2.52 -9.98 -2.89
N SER A 33 -2.94 -11.18 -3.29
CA SER A 33 -3.06 -12.34 -2.41
C SER A 33 -1.72 -12.77 -1.83
N ILE A 34 -0.69 -12.83 -2.69
CA ILE A 34 0.68 -13.19 -2.29
C ILE A 34 1.22 -12.13 -1.31
N PHE A 35 0.98 -10.84 -1.56
CA PHE A 35 1.39 -9.77 -0.67
C PHE A 35 0.74 -9.91 0.72
N GLY A 36 -0.57 -10.20 0.78
CA GLY A 36 -1.28 -10.45 2.03
C GLY A 36 -0.68 -11.64 2.80
N ALA A 37 -0.41 -12.74 2.11
CA ALA A 37 0.18 -13.94 2.69
C ALA A 37 1.59 -13.68 3.26
N VAL A 38 2.43 -12.96 2.52
CA VAL A 38 3.78 -12.58 2.97
C VAL A 38 3.71 -11.72 4.22
N LEU A 39 2.84 -10.70 4.26
CA LEU A 39 2.71 -9.82 5.44
C LEU A 39 2.16 -10.55 6.65
N ALA A 40 1.19 -11.45 6.47
CA ALA A 40 0.64 -12.26 7.55
C ALA A 40 1.71 -13.17 8.19
N SER A 41 2.74 -13.55 7.44
CA SER A 41 3.84 -14.40 7.91
C SER A 41 4.95 -13.66 8.67
N VAL A 42 4.92 -12.31 8.73
CA VAL A 42 5.96 -11.51 9.41
C VAL A 42 5.59 -11.28 10.89
N PRO A 43 6.26 -11.92 11.86
CA PRO A 43 5.86 -11.87 13.27
C PRO A 43 6.06 -10.50 13.95
N ALA A 44 6.81 -9.62 13.31
CA ALA A 44 7.20 -8.31 13.87
C ALA A 44 6.20 -7.19 13.57
N VAL A 45 5.07 -7.49 12.92
CA VAL A 45 4.08 -6.50 12.48
C VAL A 45 2.66 -6.92 12.86
N SER A 46 1.80 -5.94 13.08
CA SER A 46 0.36 -6.12 13.18
C SER A 46 -0.24 -5.75 11.83
N THR A 47 -0.80 -6.71 11.12
CA THR A 47 -1.33 -6.49 9.77
C THR A 47 -2.84 -6.41 9.79
N GLN A 48 -3.41 -5.40 9.15
CA GLN A 48 -4.82 -5.25 8.84
C GLN A 48 -4.99 -5.37 7.33
N LEU A 49 -5.92 -6.20 6.90
CA LEU A 49 -6.20 -6.46 5.49
C LEU A 49 -7.60 -5.99 5.13
N VAL A 50 -7.66 -5.05 4.23
CA VAL A 50 -8.92 -4.48 3.73
C VAL A 50 -8.93 -4.61 2.22
N VAL A 51 -9.96 -5.24 1.68
CA VAL A 51 -10.21 -5.27 0.24
C VAL A 51 -11.35 -4.32 -0.09
N PHE A 52 -11.31 -3.73 -1.27
CA PHE A 52 -12.33 -2.76 -1.67
C PHE A 52 -12.56 -2.73 -3.18
N ASP A 53 -13.75 -2.29 -3.54
CA ASP A 53 -14.16 -1.78 -4.86
C ASP A 53 -14.99 -0.50 -4.61
N THR A 54 -16.28 -0.48 -4.84
CA THR A 54 -17.23 0.53 -4.33
C THR A 54 -17.72 0.20 -2.91
N ALA A 55 -17.52 -1.04 -2.46
CA ALA A 55 -17.73 -1.51 -1.10
C ALA A 55 -16.38 -1.71 -0.39
N ILE A 56 -16.43 -1.88 0.94
CA ILE A 56 -15.25 -2.15 1.77
C ILE A 56 -15.50 -3.43 2.54
N VAL A 57 -14.53 -4.33 2.51
CA VAL A 57 -14.56 -5.57 3.30
C VAL A 57 -13.27 -5.67 4.11
N ASP A 58 -13.39 -5.63 5.43
CA ASP A 58 -12.28 -5.86 6.35
C ASP A 58 -12.10 -7.36 6.57
N LEU A 59 -10.95 -7.86 6.19
CA LEU A 59 -10.59 -9.27 6.25
C LEU A 59 -9.54 -9.57 7.33
N THR A 60 -9.27 -8.61 8.22
CA THR A 60 -8.23 -8.70 9.25
C THR A 60 -8.38 -9.95 10.13
N GLU A 61 -9.60 -10.30 10.52
CA GLU A 61 -9.87 -11.48 11.35
C GLU A 61 -9.67 -12.82 10.60
N LYS A 62 -9.61 -12.77 9.28
CA LYS A 62 -9.47 -13.94 8.40
C LYS A 62 -8.05 -14.12 7.85
N LEU A 63 -7.08 -13.38 8.36
CA LEU A 63 -5.69 -13.41 7.89
C LEU A 63 -4.97 -14.77 8.05
N ALA A 64 -5.59 -15.74 8.74
CA ALA A 64 -5.02 -17.09 8.87
C ALA A 64 -4.88 -17.80 7.52
N ASP A 65 -5.74 -17.49 6.54
CA ASP A 65 -5.61 -17.92 5.15
C ASP A 65 -5.94 -16.76 4.19
N PRO A 66 -5.01 -15.81 4.01
CA PRO A 66 -5.25 -14.61 3.23
C PRO A 66 -5.47 -14.91 1.74
N VAL A 67 -4.95 -16.03 1.23
CA VAL A 67 -5.10 -16.40 -0.19
C VAL A 67 -6.55 -16.83 -0.45
N GLU A 68 -7.09 -17.76 0.34
CA GLU A 68 -8.47 -18.23 0.21
C GLU A 68 -9.46 -17.06 0.36
N VAL A 69 -9.17 -16.17 1.30
CA VAL A 69 -10.03 -15.03 1.61
C VAL A 69 -10.07 -14.01 0.46
N ILE A 70 -8.94 -13.66 -0.12
CA ILE A 70 -8.91 -12.69 -1.23
C ILE A 70 -9.56 -13.29 -2.49
N PHE A 71 -9.31 -14.56 -2.81
CA PHE A 71 -9.97 -15.23 -3.94
C PHE A 71 -11.45 -15.51 -3.70
N GLY A 72 -11.85 -15.76 -2.44
CA GLY A 72 -13.26 -15.96 -2.07
C GLY A 72 -14.09 -14.69 -2.04
N THR A 73 -13.46 -13.51 -2.03
CA THR A 73 -14.12 -12.22 -1.98
C THR A 73 -13.93 -11.50 -3.32
N GLN A 74 -14.69 -11.89 -4.33
CA GLN A 74 -14.68 -11.20 -5.61
C GLN A 74 -15.69 -10.05 -5.57
N LEU A 75 -15.21 -8.82 -5.55
CA LEU A 75 -16.04 -7.64 -5.62
C LEU A 75 -16.37 -7.31 -7.09
N GLY A 76 -15.45 -6.90 -7.89
CA GLY A 76 -15.61 -6.74 -9.35
C GLY A 76 -16.45 -5.54 -9.79
N GLY A 77 -16.73 -4.61 -8.89
CA GLY A 77 -17.43 -3.36 -9.17
C GLY A 77 -16.53 -2.26 -9.72
N GLY A 78 -16.99 -1.00 -9.61
CA GLY A 78 -16.17 0.18 -9.82
C GLY A 78 -15.14 0.38 -8.71
N THR A 79 -14.45 1.52 -8.70
CA THR A 79 -13.38 1.82 -7.73
C THR A 79 -13.72 3.05 -6.89
N ASP A 80 -13.61 2.96 -5.57
CA ASP A 80 -13.71 4.11 -4.64
C ASP A 80 -12.54 4.08 -3.65
N ILE A 81 -11.38 4.52 -4.12
CA ILE A 81 -10.16 4.60 -3.31
C ILE A 81 -10.34 5.61 -2.16
N ASN A 82 -11.05 6.72 -2.43
CA ASN A 82 -11.34 7.73 -1.41
C ASN A 82 -12.03 7.11 -0.19
N ARG A 83 -13.02 6.26 -0.42
CA ARG A 83 -13.75 5.57 0.64
C ARG A 83 -12.86 4.57 1.38
N ALA A 84 -12.03 3.82 0.65
CA ALA A 84 -11.08 2.88 1.23
C ALA A 84 -10.04 3.60 2.12
N VAL A 85 -9.49 4.72 1.65
CA VAL A 85 -8.56 5.54 2.43
C VAL A 85 -9.25 6.17 3.64
N ALA A 86 -10.51 6.61 3.51
CA ALA A 86 -11.29 7.10 4.64
C ALA A 86 -11.46 6.03 5.73
N TYR A 87 -11.73 4.79 5.34
CA TYR A 87 -11.79 3.67 6.26
C TYR A 87 -10.43 3.39 6.92
N ALA A 88 -9.35 3.35 6.13
CA ALA A 88 -8.00 3.16 6.65
C ALA A 88 -7.61 4.22 7.68
N GLN A 89 -8.03 5.48 7.52
CA GLN A 89 -7.80 6.52 8.51
C GLN A 89 -8.38 6.16 9.89
N THR A 90 -9.50 5.43 9.94
CA THR A 90 -10.10 4.99 11.22
C THR A 90 -9.31 3.89 11.91
N LEU A 91 -8.51 3.14 11.15
CA LEU A 91 -7.67 2.04 11.63
C LEU A 91 -6.33 2.54 12.19
N VAL A 92 -5.88 3.73 11.81
CA VAL A 92 -4.60 4.30 12.25
C VAL A 92 -4.66 4.68 13.72
N LYS A 93 -3.92 3.95 14.57
CA LYS A 93 -3.82 4.22 16.01
C LYS A 93 -2.54 4.96 16.37
N ARG A 94 -1.45 4.65 15.67
CA ARG A 94 -0.10 5.18 15.90
C ARG A 94 0.50 5.65 14.57
N PRO A 95 0.22 6.88 14.12
CA PRO A 95 0.60 7.33 12.78
C PRO A 95 2.07 7.08 12.44
N THR A 96 3.00 7.45 13.32
CA THR A 96 4.44 7.29 13.08
C THR A 96 4.92 5.84 13.06
N ASP A 97 4.13 4.90 13.55
CA ASP A 97 4.41 3.46 13.53
C ASP A 97 3.50 2.71 12.55
N THR A 98 2.72 3.42 11.74
CA THR A 98 1.82 2.84 10.74
C THR A 98 2.40 2.95 9.34
N ILE A 99 2.29 1.87 8.58
CA ILE A 99 2.59 1.80 7.16
C ILE A 99 1.29 1.45 6.45
N LEU A 100 0.84 2.31 5.54
CA LEU A 100 -0.29 2.08 4.66
C LEU A 100 0.23 1.66 3.29
N VAL A 101 -0.13 0.47 2.83
CA VAL A 101 0.19 -0.02 1.49
C VAL A 101 -1.10 -0.08 0.68
N LEU A 102 -1.20 0.74 -0.33
CA LEU A 102 -2.30 0.76 -1.29
C LEU A 102 -1.88 -0.01 -2.55
N ILE A 103 -2.61 -1.07 -2.88
CA ILE A 103 -2.42 -1.86 -4.11
C ILE A 103 -3.60 -1.55 -5.03
N SER A 104 -3.36 -0.81 -6.11
CA SER A 104 -4.39 -0.32 -7.03
C SER A 104 -3.77 0.14 -8.34
N ASP A 105 -4.58 0.27 -9.38
CA ASP A 105 -4.25 0.98 -10.61
C ASP A 105 -4.46 2.50 -10.51
N LEU A 106 -4.88 2.99 -9.35
CA LEU A 106 -5.13 4.39 -9.02
C LEU A 106 -6.22 5.08 -9.87
N PHE A 107 -7.03 4.34 -10.63
CA PHE A 107 -8.19 4.90 -11.32
C PHE A 107 -9.32 5.12 -10.32
N GLU A 108 -9.41 6.34 -9.79
CA GLU A 108 -10.44 6.72 -8.82
C GLU A 108 -11.78 6.97 -9.51
N GLY A 109 -12.78 6.18 -9.17
CA GLY A 109 -14.15 6.31 -9.69
C GLY A 109 -15.06 7.20 -8.82
N GLY A 110 -14.61 7.57 -7.62
CA GLY A 110 -15.35 8.41 -6.66
C GLY A 110 -14.87 9.86 -6.65
N ASN A 111 -14.40 10.34 -5.49
CA ASN A 111 -13.95 11.73 -5.30
C ASN A 111 -12.42 11.84 -5.25
N ASN A 112 -11.81 12.06 -6.40
CA ASN A 112 -10.35 12.13 -6.54
C ASN A 112 -9.70 13.22 -5.67
N GLN A 113 -10.33 14.40 -5.57
CA GLN A 113 -9.78 15.49 -4.75
C GLN A 113 -9.77 15.15 -3.26
N GLU A 114 -10.84 14.53 -2.77
CA GLU A 114 -10.91 14.10 -1.38
C GLU A 114 -9.93 12.95 -1.09
N MET A 115 -9.75 12.02 -2.03
CA MET A 115 -8.74 10.98 -1.93
C MET A 115 -7.35 11.60 -1.74
N LEU A 116 -6.95 12.52 -2.60
CA LEU A 116 -5.65 13.20 -2.51
C LEU A 116 -5.47 13.95 -1.19
N LYS A 117 -6.51 14.67 -0.70
CA LYS A 117 -6.48 15.34 0.60
C LYS A 117 -6.28 14.36 1.76
N ARG A 118 -6.93 13.19 1.71
CA ARG A 118 -6.80 12.16 2.74
C ARG A 118 -5.40 11.54 2.76
N ILE A 119 -4.85 11.23 1.58
CA ILE A 119 -3.47 10.74 1.45
C ILE A 119 -2.50 11.78 2.01
N TYR A 120 -2.64 13.05 1.63
CA TYR A 120 -1.82 14.13 2.18
C TYR A 120 -1.92 14.25 3.71
N ALA A 121 -3.12 14.13 4.26
CA ALA A 121 -3.33 14.16 5.71
C ALA A 121 -2.65 12.97 6.42
N LEU A 122 -2.71 11.77 5.85
CA LEU A 122 -2.02 10.59 6.38
C LEU A 122 -0.50 10.80 6.40
N VAL A 123 0.09 11.24 5.30
CA VAL A 123 1.53 11.53 5.20
C VAL A 123 1.95 12.58 6.24
N ASN A 124 1.21 13.68 6.35
CA ASN A 124 1.51 14.74 7.31
C ASN A 124 1.33 14.30 8.78
N SER A 125 0.51 13.31 9.05
CA SER A 125 0.38 12.74 10.39
C SER A 125 1.55 11.83 10.77
N GLY A 126 2.43 11.49 9.82
CA GLY A 126 3.59 10.63 9.99
C GLY A 126 3.37 9.16 9.57
N VAL A 127 2.24 8.85 8.94
CA VAL A 127 2.02 7.53 8.33
C VAL A 127 2.93 7.38 7.12
N THR A 128 3.64 6.25 7.03
CA THR A 128 4.36 5.88 5.81
C THR A 128 3.37 5.32 4.80
N VAL A 129 3.09 6.04 3.73
CA VAL A 129 2.20 5.60 2.66
C VAL A 129 3.02 5.10 1.48
N VAL A 130 2.63 3.97 0.90
CA VAL A 130 3.26 3.35 -0.27
C VAL A 130 2.15 2.94 -1.24
N ALA A 131 2.27 3.26 -2.52
CA ALA A 131 1.38 2.79 -3.56
C ALA A 131 2.08 1.71 -4.41
N LEU A 132 1.48 0.53 -4.47
CA LEU A 132 1.89 -0.54 -5.37
C LEU A 132 0.95 -0.55 -6.57
N LEU A 133 1.53 -0.27 -7.73
CA LEU A 133 0.79 -0.13 -8.96
C LEU A 133 0.52 -1.50 -9.59
N ALA A 134 -0.69 -1.67 -10.10
CA ALA A 134 -1.08 -2.87 -10.81
C ALA A 134 -0.21 -3.11 -12.04
N LEU A 135 0.14 -4.37 -12.26
CA LEU A 135 0.78 -4.85 -13.49
C LEU A 135 -0.25 -5.64 -14.29
N THR A 136 -0.25 -5.47 -15.61
CA THR A 136 -0.98 -6.38 -16.51
C THR A 136 -0.33 -7.77 -16.49
N ASP A 137 -1.03 -8.79 -17.00
CA ASP A 137 -0.50 -10.15 -17.16
C ASP A 137 0.80 -10.21 -17.99
N GLN A 138 1.05 -9.20 -18.80
CA GLN A 138 2.25 -9.05 -19.62
C GLN A 138 3.36 -8.25 -18.91
N GLY A 139 3.15 -7.87 -17.63
CA GLY A 139 4.11 -7.11 -16.84
C GLY A 139 4.19 -5.62 -17.19
N ALA A 140 3.27 -5.12 -18.04
CA ALA A 140 3.20 -3.70 -18.37
C ALA A 140 2.42 -2.94 -17.28
N PRO A 141 2.87 -1.75 -16.85
CA PRO A 141 2.12 -0.93 -15.90
C PRO A 141 0.85 -0.38 -16.56
N ALA A 142 -0.30 -0.60 -15.91
CA ALA A 142 -1.58 -0.01 -16.30
C ALA A 142 -2.16 0.70 -15.10
N PHE A 143 -1.96 2.02 -14.98
CA PHE A 143 -2.38 2.82 -13.84
C PHE A 143 -2.63 4.27 -14.23
N ASP A 144 -3.33 5.02 -13.38
CA ASP A 144 -3.53 6.46 -13.55
C ASP A 144 -2.22 7.24 -13.26
N HIS A 145 -1.56 7.70 -14.33
CA HIS A 145 -0.31 8.45 -14.25
C HIS A 145 -0.45 9.79 -13.52
N ARG A 146 -1.62 10.45 -13.58
CA ARG A 146 -1.87 11.72 -12.90
C ARG A 146 -1.91 11.51 -11.38
N ASN A 147 -2.67 10.53 -10.93
CA ASN A 147 -2.74 10.20 -9.51
C ASN A 147 -1.39 9.70 -8.97
N ALA A 148 -0.68 8.87 -9.73
CA ALA A 148 0.67 8.46 -9.37
C ALA A 148 1.64 9.65 -9.26
N GLY A 149 1.55 10.63 -10.17
CA GLY A 149 2.30 11.88 -10.10
C GLY A 149 2.00 12.67 -8.81
N HIS A 150 0.72 12.89 -8.49
CA HIS A 150 0.32 13.56 -7.25
C HIS A 150 0.80 12.83 -5.99
N PHE A 151 0.78 11.50 -6.00
CA PHE A 151 1.31 10.72 -4.89
C PHE A 151 2.82 10.98 -4.70
N CYS A 152 3.59 10.96 -5.79
CA CYS A 152 5.02 11.26 -5.76
C CYS A 152 5.31 12.69 -5.27
N GLU A 153 4.51 13.69 -5.67
CA GLU A 153 4.63 15.08 -5.17
C GLU A 153 4.39 15.17 -3.67
N MET A 154 3.53 14.33 -3.11
CA MET A 154 3.26 14.24 -1.68
C MET A 154 4.30 13.39 -0.90
N GLY A 155 5.33 12.87 -1.58
CA GLY A 155 6.34 11.99 -0.98
C GLY A 155 5.86 10.54 -0.80
N VAL A 156 4.77 10.15 -1.47
CA VAL A 156 4.29 8.77 -1.51
C VAL A 156 4.94 8.07 -2.69
N PRO A 157 5.83 7.08 -2.47
CA PRO A 157 6.41 6.32 -3.56
C PRO A 157 5.32 5.47 -4.23
N ALA A 158 5.24 5.58 -5.55
CA ALA A 158 4.33 4.80 -6.39
C ALA A 158 5.16 4.01 -7.42
N PHE A 159 5.12 2.69 -7.35
CA PHE A 159 5.88 1.84 -8.24
C PHE A 159 5.26 0.44 -8.40
N ALA A 160 5.56 -0.16 -9.53
CA ALA A 160 5.23 -1.54 -9.77
C ALA A 160 6.23 -2.44 -9.06
N CYS A 161 5.73 -3.39 -8.28
CA CYS A 161 6.55 -4.32 -7.51
C CYS A 161 6.06 -5.74 -7.75
N THR A 162 6.99 -6.65 -8.05
CA THR A 162 6.68 -8.08 -8.14
C THR A 162 6.63 -8.73 -6.76
N PRO A 163 5.95 -9.87 -6.59
CA PRO A 163 5.83 -10.54 -5.29
C PRO A 163 7.16 -10.90 -4.63
N ASP A 164 8.18 -11.23 -5.41
CA ASP A 164 9.53 -11.55 -4.93
C ASP A 164 10.27 -10.32 -4.39
N GLN A 165 9.96 -9.13 -4.88
CA GLN A 165 10.54 -7.87 -4.43
C GLN A 165 9.84 -7.31 -3.18
N PHE A 166 8.58 -7.69 -2.96
CA PHE A 166 7.75 -7.13 -1.89
C PHE A 166 8.31 -7.31 -0.47
N PRO A 167 8.90 -8.47 -0.07
CA PRO A 167 9.52 -8.62 1.25
C PRO A 167 10.65 -7.62 1.48
N HIS A 168 11.45 -7.34 0.47
CA HIS A 168 12.54 -6.37 0.55
C HIS A 168 12.03 -4.94 0.66
N LEU A 169 10.97 -4.61 -0.08
CA LEU A 169 10.27 -3.34 0.04
C LEU A 169 9.74 -3.12 1.46
N MET A 170 9.05 -4.12 2.00
CA MET A 170 8.50 -4.01 3.34
C MET A 170 9.58 -3.89 4.42
N ALA A 171 10.69 -4.61 4.25
CA ALA A 171 11.84 -4.45 5.14
C ALA A 171 12.40 -3.01 5.10
N ALA A 172 12.50 -2.41 3.92
CA ALA A 172 12.94 -1.02 3.77
C ALA A 172 11.93 -0.04 4.41
N ALA A 173 10.62 -0.23 4.20
CA ALA A 173 9.57 0.60 4.79
C ALA A 173 9.54 0.50 6.33
N ILE A 174 9.63 -0.71 6.87
CA ILE A 174 9.66 -0.96 8.32
C ILE A 174 10.86 -0.28 8.97
N ASN A 175 12.02 -0.32 8.33
CA ASN A 175 13.24 0.30 8.80
C ASN A 175 13.32 1.82 8.54
N ARG A 176 12.26 2.42 8.00
CA ARG A 176 12.21 3.84 7.60
C ARG A 176 13.35 4.22 6.64
N GLY A 177 13.73 3.30 5.77
CA GLY A 177 14.67 3.56 4.69
C GLY A 177 14.08 4.51 3.63
N ASP A 178 14.95 5.12 2.85
CA ASP A 178 14.54 5.87 1.67
C ASP A 178 14.04 4.89 0.59
N LEU A 179 12.71 4.75 0.50
CA LEU A 179 12.07 3.84 -0.45
C LEU A 179 12.33 4.20 -1.90
N ALA A 180 12.49 5.49 -2.20
CA ALA A 180 12.80 5.94 -3.55
C ALA A 180 14.21 5.52 -3.98
N SER A 181 15.20 5.72 -3.10
CA SER A 181 16.57 5.26 -3.33
C SER A 181 16.65 3.73 -3.38
N TRP A 182 15.90 3.04 -2.53
CA TRP A 182 15.82 1.58 -2.56
C TRP A 182 15.26 1.08 -3.91
N ALA A 183 14.13 1.63 -4.37
CA ALA A 183 13.51 1.25 -5.64
C ALA A 183 14.45 1.49 -6.83
N ALA A 184 15.15 2.64 -6.85
CA ALA A 184 16.14 2.94 -7.87
C ALA A 184 17.30 1.92 -7.88
N ALA A 185 17.78 1.49 -6.71
CA ALA A 185 18.83 0.49 -6.58
C ALA A 185 18.40 -0.90 -7.06
N GLN A 186 17.10 -1.21 -6.99
CA GLN A 186 16.51 -2.47 -7.49
C GLN A 186 16.12 -2.39 -8.98
N GLY A 187 16.36 -1.26 -9.65
CA GLY A 187 15.94 -1.06 -11.05
C GLY A 187 14.43 -0.98 -11.23
N ILE A 188 13.69 -0.73 -10.16
CA ILE A 188 12.24 -0.57 -10.19
C ILE A 188 11.92 0.80 -10.77
N VAL A 189 11.07 0.84 -11.81
CA VAL A 189 10.61 2.09 -12.41
C VAL A 189 9.70 2.81 -11.41
N THR A 190 10.22 3.87 -10.82
CA THR A 190 9.42 4.80 -10.01
C THR A 190 8.76 5.82 -10.94
N THR A 191 7.49 6.10 -10.72
CA THR A 191 6.83 7.23 -11.38
C THR A 191 7.49 8.50 -10.84
N ARG A 192 8.26 9.21 -11.68
CA ARG A 192 8.69 10.58 -11.36
C ARG A 192 7.59 11.53 -11.80
N ALA A 193 7.33 12.55 -10.98
CA ALA A 193 6.55 13.68 -11.44
C ALA A 193 7.20 14.21 -12.73
N GLU A 194 6.49 14.12 -13.86
CA GLU A 194 6.91 14.81 -15.07
C GLU A 194 6.92 16.30 -14.75
N LYS A 195 8.09 16.92 -14.78
CA LYS A 195 8.16 18.37 -14.78
C LYS A 195 7.43 18.84 -16.01
N SER A 196 6.24 19.42 -15.82
CA SER A 196 5.58 20.17 -16.88
C SER A 196 6.57 21.25 -17.32
N GLU A 197 7.17 21.07 -18.47
CA GLU A 197 7.81 22.17 -19.17
C GLU A 197 6.67 23.12 -19.61
N ILE A 198 6.62 24.31 -18.98
CA ILE A 198 5.80 25.45 -19.39
C ILE A 198 6.56 26.17 -20.50
#